data_661c50a7a97cec226976cb5600bb0f1e
#
_entry.id   661c50a7a97cec226976cb5600bb0f1e
#
_cell.length_a   1.000
_cell.length_b   1.000
_cell.length_c   1.000
_cell.angle_alpha   90.00
_cell.angle_beta   90.00
_cell.angle_gamma   90.00
#
_symmetry.space_group_name_H-M   'P 1'
#
loop_
_entity.id
_entity.type
_entity.pdbx_description
1 polymer ?
#
loop_
_entity_poly.entity_id
_entity_poly.type
_entity_poly.pdbx_seq_one_letter_code
_entity_poly.pdbx_strand_id
1 'polypeptide(L)'
;MARANYFRYHDGGRAAAGYRGKTGDCVVRSIAIATGLPYQHIYDLVNRASTRERTGTRKRGISNARTGVYKSTIHRVMKELGWTWTPTMQIGSGCKVHLRPNELPPGRLVVSVSKHLTTMIDGIIYDTHDCSRRGKRCVYGYWQPPPRRSLSPTQTELFVPPRVRLPQPRTQEQRRSDWQRSIDPTDREVPIAPPPRKPSRPQKPPNPPRRKSFFEWLFG
;
A
#
# COMPACT_ATOMS: atom_id res chain seq x y z
N MET A 1 13.30 -31.38 11.97
CA MET A 1 13.72 -29.97 12.06
C MET A 1 12.51 -29.08 11.95
N ALA A 2 12.17 -28.34 13.00
CA ALA A 2 11.05 -27.40 12.98
C ALA A 2 11.31 -26.34 11.90
N ARG A 3 10.35 -26.11 11.00
CA ARG A 3 10.42 -25.02 10.02
C ARG A 3 10.45 -23.72 10.80
N ALA A 4 11.57 -23.00 10.78
CA ALA A 4 11.63 -21.67 11.31
C ALA A 4 10.57 -20.82 10.57
N ASN A 5 9.63 -20.26 11.32
CA ASN A 5 8.54 -19.49 10.76
C ASN A 5 9.04 -18.07 10.43
N TYR A 6 9.51 -17.87 9.19
CA TYR A 6 10.00 -16.57 8.70
C TYR A 6 8.88 -15.61 8.29
N PHE A 7 7.65 -15.89 8.67
CA PHE A 7 6.50 -15.09 8.31
C PHE A 7 5.68 -14.69 9.54
N ARG A 8 5.25 -13.44 9.57
CA ARG A 8 4.27 -12.90 10.53
C ARG A 8 3.19 -12.13 9.78
N TYR A 9 1.94 -12.42 10.10
CA TYR A 9 0.83 -11.66 9.57
C TYR A 9 0.87 -10.22 10.06
N HIS A 10 0.75 -9.28 9.12
CA HIS A 10 0.65 -7.85 9.42
C HIS A 10 -0.03 -7.13 8.25
N ASP A 11 -1.05 -6.34 8.53
CA ASP A 11 -1.82 -5.61 7.53
C ASP A 11 -1.37 -4.14 7.34
N GLY A 12 -0.31 -3.72 8.01
CA GLY A 12 0.22 -2.36 7.96
C GLY A 12 -0.67 -1.32 8.63
N GLY A 13 -1.61 -1.74 9.48
CA GLY A 13 -2.58 -0.84 10.12
C GLY A 13 -3.79 -0.50 9.24
N ARG A 14 -3.97 -1.25 8.14
CA ARG A 14 -5.06 -1.03 7.18
C ARG A 14 -6.45 -1.16 7.82
N ALA A 15 -6.68 -2.20 8.61
CA ALA A 15 -7.95 -2.42 9.30
C ALA A 15 -8.22 -1.32 10.33
N ALA A 16 -7.21 -0.90 11.09
CA ALA A 16 -7.28 0.20 12.05
C ALA A 16 -7.63 1.55 11.38
N ALA A 17 -7.18 1.75 10.14
CA ALA A 17 -7.52 2.92 9.31
C ALA A 17 -8.92 2.82 8.66
N GLY A 18 -9.72 1.78 8.97
CA GLY A 18 -11.09 1.62 8.49
C GLY A 18 -11.25 1.01 7.09
N TYR A 19 -10.16 0.60 6.44
CA TYR A 19 -10.21 0.02 5.09
C TYR A 19 -10.61 -1.45 5.11
N ARG A 20 -11.60 -1.83 4.30
CA ARG A 20 -12.15 -3.19 4.21
C ARG A 20 -12.10 -3.74 2.78
N GLY A 21 -12.35 -5.04 2.63
CA GLY A 21 -12.48 -5.75 1.35
C GLY A 21 -11.14 -6.10 0.69
N LYS A 22 -11.21 -6.82 -0.44
CA LYS A 22 -10.04 -7.19 -1.23
C LYS A 22 -9.45 -5.98 -1.94
N THR A 23 -8.12 -5.93 -2.05
CA THR A 23 -7.42 -4.77 -2.60
C THR A 23 -6.00 -5.13 -3.05
N GLY A 24 -5.43 -4.33 -3.95
CA GLY A 24 -4.05 -4.45 -4.44
C GLY A 24 -3.07 -3.49 -3.75
N ASP A 25 -3.25 -3.19 -2.49
CA ASP A 25 -2.54 -2.19 -1.69
C ASP A 25 -1.22 -2.66 -1.05
N CYS A 26 -0.60 -3.71 -1.58
CA CYS A 26 0.65 -4.26 -1.04
C CYS A 26 1.75 -3.21 -0.86
N VAL A 27 1.80 -2.21 -1.74
CA VAL A 27 2.77 -1.10 -1.66
C VAL A 27 2.55 -0.27 -0.39
N VAL A 28 1.32 0.15 -0.13
CA VAL A 28 0.98 0.96 1.04
C VAL A 28 1.28 0.20 2.33
N ARG A 29 0.83 -1.06 2.42
CA ARG A 29 1.07 -1.92 3.59
C ARG A 29 2.56 -2.11 3.86
N SER A 30 3.31 -2.50 2.82
CA SER A 30 4.74 -2.75 2.98
C SER A 30 5.49 -1.50 3.44
N ILE A 31 5.20 -0.34 2.88
CA ILE A 31 5.86 0.90 3.29
C ILE A 31 5.43 1.27 4.72
N ALA A 32 4.14 1.17 5.06
CA ALA A 32 3.66 1.46 6.42
C ALA A 32 4.32 0.56 7.48
N ILE A 33 4.43 -0.74 7.22
CA ILE A 33 5.10 -1.69 8.12
C ILE A 33 6.59 -1.33 8.29
N ALA A 34 7.29 -1.10 7.18
CA ALA A 34 8.73 -0.85 7.19
C ALA A 34 9.07 0.48 7.87
N THR A 35 8.30 1.52 7.63
CA THR A 35 8.53 2.86 8.18
C THR A 35 7.97 3.05 9.58
N GLY A 36 6.94 2.28 9.95
CA GLY A 36 6.14 2.51 11.15
C GLY A 36 5.18 3.70 11.05
N LEU A 37 5.04 4.29 9.87
CA LEU A 37 4.11 5.40 9.65
C LEU A 37 2.67 4.90 9.52
N PRO A 38 1.66 5.71 9.88
CA PRO A 38 0.26 5.35 9.74
C PRO A 38 -0.10 4.95 8.31
N TYR A 39 -0.92 3.90 8.14
CA TYR A 39 -1.40 3.42 6.83
C TYR A 39 -2.00 4.55 5.99
N GLN A 40 -2.87 5.39 6.60
CA GLN A 40 -3.50 6.52 5.91
C GLN A 40 -2.46 7.51 5.35
N HIS A 41 -1.42 7.81 6.13
CA HIS A 41 -0.36 8.71 5.70
C HIS A 41 0.34 8.20 4.42
N ILE A 42 0.69 6.90 4.40
CA ILE A 42 1.31 6.28 3.21
C ILE A 42 0.33 6.21 2.04
N TYR A 43 -0.95 5.93 2.31
CA TYR A 43 -2.01 5.91 1.29
C TYR A 43 -2.10 7.27 0.56
N ASP A 44 -2.15 8.36 1.32
CA ASP A 44 -2.24 9.71 0.79
C ASP A 44 -0.94 10.12 0.06
N LEU A 45 0.23 9.73 0.60
CA LEU A 45 1.52 9.95 -0.01
C LEU A 45 1.62 9.29 -1.40
N VAL A 46 1.20 8.04 -1.52
CA VAL A 46 1.17 7.31 -2.80
C VAL A 46 0.23 7.98 -3.80
N ASN A 47 -0.99 8.34 -3.38
CA ASN A 47 -1.95 9.01 -4.28
C ASN A 47 -1.44 10.40 -4.70
N ARG A 48 -0.87 11.19 -3.79
CA ARG A 48 -0.21 12.47 -4.12
C ARG A 48 0.94 12.28 -5.10
N ALA A 49 1.78 11.27 -4.91
CA ALA A 49 2.88 10.99 -5.83
C ALA A 49 2.38 10.56 -7.21
N SER A 50 1.20 9.92 -7.30
CA SER A 50 0.60 9.47 -8.56
C SER A 50 0.10 10.62 -9.44
N THR A 51 -0.24 11.78 -8.88
CA THR A 51 -0.67 12.96 -9.67
C THR A 51 0.37 13.46 -10.65
N ARG A 52 1.66 13.13 -10.39
CA ARG A 52 2.77 13.48 -11.28
C ARG A 52 3.00 12.47 -12.40
N GLU A 53 2.16 11.44 -12.51
CA GLU A 53 2.25 10.44 -13.57
C GLU A 53 1.62 10.96 -14.86
N ARG A 54 2.29 10.63 -15.98
CA ARG A 54 1.74 10.87 -17.31
C ARG A 54 1.23 9.55 -17.88
N THR A 55 0.07 9.57 -18.50
CA THR A 55 -0.47 8.45 -19.29
C THR A 55 0.10 8.51 -20.71
N GLY A 56 0.15 7.37 -21.39
CA GLY A 56 0.63 7.26 -22.76
C GLY A 56 0.30 5.90 -23.34
N THR A 57 0.71 5.63 -24.57
CA THR A 57 0.43 4.38 -25.29
C THR A 57 0.81 3.10 -24.54
N ARG A 58 1.93 3.13 -23.80
CA ARG A 58 2.41 2.01 -22.96
C ARG A 58 1.85 2.00 -21.56
N LYS A 59 1.40 3.14 -21.04
CA LYS A 59 0.91 3.33 -19.69
C LYS A 59 -0.50 3.89 -19.73
N ARG A 60 -1.49 3.02 -19.70
CA ARG A 60 -2.91 3.36 -19.86
C ARG A 60 -3.60 3.83 -18.59
N GLY A 61 -2.95 3.71 -17.43
CA GLY A 61 -3.53 4.07 -16.13
C GLY A 61 -2.57 4.89 -15.28
N ILE A 62 -3.10 5.35 -14.16
CA ILE A 62 -2.38 6.08 -13.11
C ILE A 62 -2.29 5.18 -11.89
N SER A 63 -1.19 5.26 -11.14
CA SER A 63 -1.05 4.57 -9.86
C SER A 63 -2.15 4.95 -8.89
N ASN A 64 -2.61 3.98 -8.13
CA ASN A 64 -3.57 4.21 -7.07
C ASN A 64 -3.19 3.35 -5.86
N ALA A 65 -3.22 3.95 -4.68
CA ALA A 65 -2.84 3.30 -3.44
C ALA A 65 -3.64 2.01 -3.16
N ARG A 66 -4.87 1.90 -3.68
CA ARG A 66 -5.76 0.75 -3.46
C ARG A 66 -5.63 -0.34 -4.52
N THR A 67 -5.36 0.00 -5.78
CA THR A 67 -5.47 -0.94 -6.91
C THR A 67 -4.14 -1.34 -7.53
N GLY A 68 -3.08 -0.62 -7.21
CA GLY A 68 -1.73 -0.89 -7.70
C GLY A 68 -0.93 0.36 -8.00
N VAL A 69 0.38 0.26 -7.85
CA VAL A 69 1.32 1.38 -7.96
C VAL A 69 2.44 1.01 -8.92
N TYR A 70 2.74 1.87 -9.89
CA TYR A 70 3.85 1.69 -10.81
C TYR A 70 5.21 1.85 -10.11
N LYS A 71 6.21 1.13 -10.59
CA LYS A 71 7.57 1.16 -10.03
C LYS A 71 8.13 2.57 -9.92
N SER A 72 7.93 3.41 -10.93
CA SER A 72 8.39 4.80 -10.92
C SER A 72 7.81 5.61 -9.74
N THR A 73 6.55 5.39 -9.41
CA THR A 73 5.90 6.07 -8.29
C THR A 73 6.35 5.49 -6.96
N ILE A 74 6.55 4.17 -6.86
CA ILE A 74 7.16 3.55 -5.68
C ILE A 74 8.54 4.17 -5.42
N HIS A 75 9.42 4.24 -6.44
CA HIS A 75 10.75 4.86 -6.29
C HIS A 75 10.66 6.33 -5.84
N ARG A 76 9.69 7.08 -6.35
CA ARG A 76 9.48 8.48 -5.95
C ARG A 76 9.09 8.59 -4.47
N VAL A 77 8.12 7.79 -4.03
CA VAL A 77 7.68 7.74 -2.64
C VAL A 77 8.82 7.32 -1.72
N MET A 78 9.55 6.27 -2.06
CA MET A 78 10.67 5.79 -1.24
C MET A 78 11.81 6.81 -1.17
N LYS A 79 12.11 7.51 -2.26
CA LYS A 79 13.08 8.61 -2.28
C LYS A 79 12.63 9.78 -1.40
N GLU A 80 11.34 10.15 -1.43
CA GLU A 80 10.76 11.20 -0.57
C GLU A 80 10.88 10.83 0.91
N LEU A 81 10.76 9.54 1.24
CA LEU A 81 10.99 9.01 2.59
C LEU A 81 12.48 8.84 2.96
N GLY A 82 13.39 9.17 2.05
CA GLY A 82 14.84 9.06 2.26
C GLY A 82 15.41 7.66 2.16
N TRP A 83 14.65 6.70 1.61
CA TRP A 83 15.06 5.30 1.48
C TRP A 83 15.90 5.07 0.23
N THR A 84 16.94 4.26 0.34
CA THR A 84 17.88 3.94 -0.74
C THR A 84 17.53 2.61 -1.39
N TRP A 85 17.53 2.55 -2.72
CA TRP A 85 17.30 1.35 -3.52
C TRP A 85 18.59 0.58 -3.77
N THR A 86 18.57 -0.74 -3.51
CA THR A 86 19.62 -1.67 -3.86
C THR A 86 19.06 -2.74 -4.82
N PRO A 87 19.47 -2.77 -6.09
CA PRO A 87 19.07 -3.83 -7.02
C PRO A 87 19.79 -5.13 -6.70
N THR A 88 19.09 -6.27 -6.77
CA THR A 88 19.67 -7.61 -6.59
C THR A 88 19.63 -8.44 -7.86
N MET A 89 18.94 -7.96 -8.90
CA MET A 89 18.82 -8.63 -10.19
C MET A 89 18.95 -7.62 -11.33
N GLN A 90 19.76 -7.96 -12.34
CA GLN A 90 19.88 -7.23 -13.59
C GLN A 90 19.19 -8.02 -14.71
N ILE A 91 18.84 -7.35 -15.81
CA ILE A 91 18.26 -8.00 -16.98
C ILE A 91 19.26 -9.03 -17.51
N GLY A 92 18.82 -10.28 -17.71
CA GLY A 92 19.67 -11.37 -18.21
C GLY A 92 20.54 -12.06 -17.15
N SER A 93 20.64 -11.54 -15.90
CA SER A 93 21.51 -12.15 -14.88
C SER A 93 20.90 -13.35 -14.14
N GLY A 94 19.61 -13.65 -14.38
CA GLY A 94 18.87 -14.64 -13.61
C GLY A 94 18.60 -14.25 -12.16
N CYS A 95 18.06 -15.18 -11.40
CA CYS A 95 17.77 -14.98 -9.98
C CYS A 95 19.00 -15.29 -9.13
N LYS A 96 19.52 -14.30 -8.43
CA LYS A 96 20.68 -14.46 -7.55
C LYS A 96 20.31 -14.39 -6.07
N VAL A 97 19.26 -13.64 -5.74
CA VAL A 97 18.82 -13.41 -4.36
C VAL A 97 17.35 -13.82 -4.20
N HIS A 98 17.07 -14.60 -3.18
CA HIS A 98 15.73 -15.06 -2.87
C HIS A 98 15.21 -14.44 -1.60
N LEU A 99 13.89 -14.46 -1.44
CA LEU A 99 13.23 -13.95 -0.23
C LEU A 99 13.41 -14.95 0.92
N ARG A 100 14.61 -14.91 1.52
CA ARG A 100 15.06 -15.74 2.65
C ARG A 100 15.79 -14.90 3.69
N PRO A 101 15.79 -15.29 4.96
CA PRO A 101 16.43 -14.54 6.03
C PRO A 101 17.92 -14.24 5.78
N ASN A 102 18.66 -15.22 5.25
CA ASN A 102 20.12 -15.16 5.15
C ASN A 102 20.61 -14.58 3.80
N GLU A 103 19.72 -14.24 2.87
CA GLU A 103 20.09 -13.68 1.57
C GLU A 103 19.86 -12.16 1.49
N LEU A 104 19.26 -11.58 2.51
CA LEU A 104 19.00 -10.15 2.61
C LEU A 104 19.66 -9.57 3.87
N PRO A 105 20.09 -8.30 3.84
CA PRO A 105 20.69 -7.68 5.01
C PRO A 105 19.70 -7.56 6.18
N PRO A 106 20.20 -7.51 7.41
CA PRO A 106 19.37 -7.26 8.60
C PRO A 106 18.78 -5.85 8.57
N GLY A 107 17.82 -5.60 9.45
CA GLY A 107 17.12 -4.34 9.57
C GLY A 107 15.78 -4.33 8.84
N ARG A 108 15.23 -3.14 8.65
CA ARG A 108 13.93 -2.94 8.01
C ARG A 108 14.10 -2.75 6.52
N LEU A 109 13.49 -3.62 5.73
CA LEU A 109 13.58 -3.61 4.29
C LEU A 109 12.18 -3.58 3.66
N VAL A 110 12.02 -2.80 2.59
CA VAL A 110 10.89 -2.94 1.66
C VAL A 110 11.41 -3.71 0.45
N VAL A 111 10.90 -4.92 0.24
CA VAL A 111 11.45 -5.88 -0.73
C VAL A 111 10.54 -5.98 -1.95
N SER A 112 11.12 -5.83 -3.13
CA SER A 112 10.43 -5.96 -4.42
C SER A 112 10.59 -7.36 -4.97
N VAL A 113 9.47 -8.03 -5.20
CA VAL A 113 9.40 -9.34 -5.86
C VAL A 113 8.45 -9.27 -7.06
N SER A 114 8.27 -10.37 -7.80
CA SER A 114 7.38 -10.38 -8.97
C SER A 114 5.95 -9.96 -8.62
N LYS A 115 5.49 -8.83 -9.18
CA LYS A 115 4.13 -8.28 -9.02
C LYS A 115 3.71 -8.05 -7.55
N HIS A 116 4.68 -7.91 -6.63
CA HIS A 116 4.36 -7.73 -5.21
C HIS A 116 5.46 -6.95 -4.48
N LEU A 117 5.06 -6.23 -3.44
CA LEU A 117 5.95 -5.57 -2.49
C LEU A 117 5.65 -6.14 -1.11
N THR A 118 6.70 -6.47 -0.36
CA THR A 118 6.58 -7.00 1.00
C THR A 118 7.59 -6.35 1.92
N THR A 119 7.42 -6.49 3.21
CA THR A 119 8.38 -6.01 4.22
C THR A 119 9.11 -7.17 4.84
N MET A 120 10.43 -7.03 4.98
CA MET A 120 11.25 -7.92 5.79
C MET A 120 11.90 -7.11 6.91
N ILE A 121 11.82 -7.61 8.13
CA ILE A 121 12.48 -7.01 9.31
C ILE A 121 13.29 -8.13 9.97
N ASP A 122 14.61 -7.94 10.00
CA ASP A 122 15.55 -8.89 10.61
C ASP A 122 15.32 -10.36 10.17
N GLY A 123 15.12 -10.56 8.86
CA GLY A 123 14.89 -11.86 8.25
C GLY A 123 13.46 -12.40 8.36
N ILE A 124 12.54 -11.69 8.99
CA ILE A 124 11.13 -12.09 9.11
C ILE A 124 10.29 -11.28 8.13
N ILE A 125 9.46 -11.96 7.34
CA ILE A 125 8.51 -11.36 6.41
C ILE A 125 7.26 -10.90 7.19
N TYR A 126 6.87 -9.65 7.01
CA TYR A 126 5.64 -9.06 7.52
C TYR A 126 4.72 -8.71 6.36
N ASP A 127 3.65 -9.47 6.21
CA ASP A 127 2.67 -9.30 5.13
C ASP A 127 1.32 -9.92 5.54
N THR A 128 0.32 -9.83 4.68
CA THR A 128 -0.97 -10.53 4.87
C THR A 128 -0.94 -11.99 4.44
N HIS A 129 0.10 -12.44 3.75
CA HIS A 129 0.33 -13.84 3.38
C HIS A 129 1.82 -14.12 3.16
N ASP A 130 2.24 -15.36 3.31
CA ASP A 130 3.61 -15.76 2.98
C ASP A 130 3.83 -15.73 1.47
N CYS A 131 4.51 -14.67 1.03
CA CYS A 131 4.85 -14.47 -0.38
C CYS A 131 6.21 -15.09 -0.77
N SER A 132 6.92 -15.77 0.13
CA SER A 132 8.28 -16.31 -0.13
C SER A 132 8.32 -17.49 -1.10
N ARG A 133 7.19 -18.19 -1.32
CA ARG A 133 7.15 -19.46 -2.06
C ARG A 133 8.12 -20.49 -1.48
N ARG A 134 8.09 -20.67 -0.15
CA ARG A 134 9.03 -21.53 0.59
C ARG A 134 10.49 -21.09 0.41
N GLY A 135 10.73 -19.77 0.33
CA GLY A 135 12.05 -19.20 0.13
C GLY A 135 12.61 -19.32 -1.29
N LYS A 136 11.81 -19.67 -2.30
CA LYS A 136 12.22 -19.75 -3.72
C LYS A 136 11.85 -18.48 -4.52
N ARG A 137 11.25 -17.49 -3.89
CA ARG A 137 10.82 -16.26 -4.57
C ARG A 137 12.01 -15.35 -4.82
N CYS A 138 12.23 -15.00 -6.08
CA CYS A 138 13.27 -14.05 -6.47
C CYS A 138 12.98 -12.64 -5.96
N VAL A 139 14.03 -12.00 -5.46
CA VAL A 139 14.07 -10.59 -5.11
C VAL A 139 14.68 -9.80 -6.24
N TYR A 140 13.99 -8.74 -6.68
CA TYR A 140 14.47 -7.83 -7.72
C TYR A 140 15.32 -6.68 -7.17
N GLY A 141 15.19 -6.45 -5.88
CA GLY A 141 15.87 -5.43 -5.12
C GLY A 141 15.07 -5.05 -3.89
N TYR A 142 15.65 -4.22 -3.08
CA TYR A 142 15.03 -3.76 -1.84
C TYR A 142 15.39 -2.30 -1.55
N TRP A 143 14.59 -1.66 -0.73
CA TRP A 143 14.88 -0.36 -0.15
C TRP A 143 15.30 -0.53 1.30
N GLN A 144 16.31 0.26 1.69
CA GLN A 144 16.80 0.38 3.05
C GLN A 144 16.52 1.79 3.59
N PRO A 145 16.23 1.93 4.89
CA PRO A 145 16.11 3.24 5.51
C PRO A 145 17.45 4.00 5.42
N PRO A 146 17.42 5.33 5.53
CA PRO A 146 18.65 6.10 5.67
C PRO A 146 19.42 5.59 6.90
N PRO A 147 20.77 5.62 6.86
CA PRO A 147 21.56 5.26 8.02
C PRO A 147 21.09 6.14 9.18
N ARG A 148 20.83 5.52 10.34
CA ARG A 148 20.56 6.30 11.54
C ARG A 148 21.79 7.18 11.76
N ARG A 149 21.63 8.49 11.62
CA ARG A 149 22.63 9.39 12.17
C ARG A 149 22.73 9.02 13.64
N SER A 150 23.90 8.55 14.08
CA SER A 150 24.20 8.45 15.50
C SER A 150 24.10 9.87 16.03
N LEU A 151 22.96 10.19 16.63
CA LEU A 151 22.86 11.41 17.42
C LEU A 151 23.89 11.24 18.52
N SER A 152 24.89 12.11 18.56
CA SER A 152 25.79 12.19 19.70
C SER A 152 24.95 12.35 20.97
N PRO A 153 25.36 11.76 22.10
CA PRO A 153 24.59 11.77 23.36
C PRO A 153 24.04 13.15 23.74
N THR A 154 24.77 14.20 23.37
CA THR A 154 24.40 15.60 23.61
C THR A 154 23.17 16.11 22.84
N GLN A 155 22.74 15.44 21.76
CA GLN A 155 21.56 15.87 20.99
C GLN A 155 20.27 15.14 21.39
N THR A 156 20.38 14.08 22.18
CA THR A 156 19.20 13.33 22.65
C THR A 156 18.45 14.09 23.74
N GLU A 157 19.13 14.97 24.50
CA GLU A 157 18.49 15.74 25.58
C GLU A 157 17.69 16.95 25.09
N LEU A 158 17.91 17.44 23.85
CA LEU A 158 17.23 18.63 23.33
C LEU A 158 15.99 18.35 22.49
N PHE A 159 15.74 17.09 22.11
CA PHE A 159 14.51 16.73 21.41
C PHE A 159 13.47 16.19 22.38
N VAL A 160 12.84 17.07 23.13
CA VAL A 160 11.55 16.81 23.75
C VAL A 160 10.51 16.94 22.62
N PRO A 161 9.90 15.84 22.14
CA PRO A 161 8.84 15.95 21.15
C PRO A 161 7.74 16.82 21.76
N PRO A 162 7.15 17.75 20.99
CA PRO A 162 6.03 18.54 21.51
C PRO A 162 4.99 17.56 22.05
N ARG A 163 4.65 17.69 23.31
CA ARG A 163 3.58 16.91 23.93
C ARG A 163 2.33 17.14 23.11
N VAL A 164 1.98 16.19 22.24
CA VAL A 164 0.69 16.18 21.58
C VAL A 164 -0.31 16.07 22.73
N ARG A 165 -0.96 17.19 23.06
CA ARG A 165 -2.13 17.16 23.95
C ARG A 165 -3.15 16.29 23.27
N LEU A 166 -3.26 15.04 23.72
CA LEU A 166 -4.38 14.20 23.35
C LEU A 166 -5.65 14.96 23.75
N PRO A 167 -6.65 15.08 22.88
CA PRO A 167 -7.93 15.67 23.26
C PRO A 167 -8.42 14.94 24.50
N GLN A 168 -8.70 15.69 25.55
CA GLN A 168 -9.25 15.14 26.78
C GLN A 168 -10.56 14.41 26.46
N PRO A 169 -10.78 13.21 27.01
CA PRO A 169 -12.03 12.50 26.80
C PRO A 169 -13.16 13.40 27.26
N ARG A 170 -14.11 13.68 26.36
CA ARG A 170 -15.28 14.50 26.66
C ARG A 170 -15.99 13.97 27.91
N THR A 171 -16.28 14.85 28.86
CA THR A 171 -17.03 14.50 30.06
C THR A 171 -18.42 14.00 29.70
N GLN A 172 -19.07 13.27 30.62
CA GLN A 172 -20.45 12.81 30.40
C GLN A 172 -21.42 13.97 30.14
N GLU A 173 -21.16 15.10 30.76
CA GLU A 173 -21.95 16.33 30.62
C GLU A 173 -21.80 16.95 29.22
N GLN A 174 -20.61 17.00 28.68
CA GLN A 174 -20.35 17.43 27.30
C GLN A 174 -21.02 16.52 26.26
N ARG A 175 -21.00 15.19 26.47
CA ARG A 175 -21.71 14.24 25.60
C ARG A 175 -23.24 14.43 25.69
N ARG A 176 -23.77 14.75 26.84
CA ARG A 176 -25.20 15.01 27.05
C ARG A 176 -25.64 16.32 26.37
N SER A 177 -24.84 17.37 26.46
CA SER A 177 -25.13 18.63 25.79
C SER A 177 -25.03 18.57 24.28
N ASP A 178 -24.07 17.78 23.74
CA ASP A 178 -23.94 17.53 22.31
C ASP A 178 -25.12 16.70 21.79
N TRP A 179 -25.58 15.72 22.56
CA TRP A 179 -26.76 14.93 22.22
C TRP A 179 -28.05 15.77 22.25
N GLN A 180 -28.24 16.65 23.25
CA GLN A 180 -29.38 17.55 23.30
C GLN A 180 -29.41 18.55 22.15
N ARG A 181 -28.28 19.07 21.71
CA ARG A 181 -28.21 19.93 20.51
C ARG A 181 -28.51 19.18 19.22
N SER A 182 -28.24 17.87 19.14
CA SER A 182 -28.55 17.07 17.96
C SER A 182 -30.02 16.65 17.84
N ILE A 183 -30.83 16.92 18.87
CA ILE A 183 -32.29 16.59 18.94
C ILE A 183 -33.15 17.84 18.81
N ASP A 184 -32.57 19.02 18.56
CA ASP A 184 -33.37 20.25 18.43
C ASP A 184 -34.30 20.12 17.19
N PRO A 185 -35.65 20.16 17.42
CA PRO A 185 -36.62 19.87 16.37
C PRO A 185 -36.78 20.98 15.33
N THR A 186 -36.08 22.10 15.47
CA THR A 186 -36.20 23.25 14.58
C THR A 186 -35.46 23.10 13.24
N ASP A 187 -34.61 22.08 13.05
CA ASP A 187 -33.89 21.82 11.80
C ASP A 187 -34.58 20.78 10.88
N ARG A 188 -35.87 20.52 11.10
CA ARG A 188 -36.64 19.61 10.24
C ARG A 188 -37.47 20.35 9.23
N GLU A 189 -36.86 20.98 8.22
CA GLU A 189 -37.50 21.20 6.90
C GLU A 189 -36.45 21.41 5.81
N VAL A 190 -35.70 20.35 5.51
CA VAL A 190 -35.08 20.25 4.19
C VAL A 190 -35.89 19.20 3.41
N PRO A 191 -36.58 19.54 2.32
CA PRO A 191 -37.29 18.57 1.50
C PRO A 191 -36.24 17.57 0.93
N ILE A 192 -36.40 16.30 1.28
CA ILE A 192 -35.57 15.22 0.71
C ILE A 192 -35.92 15.12 -0.76
N ALA A 193 -35.05 15.62 -1.61
CA ALA A 193 -35.15 15.38 -3.04
C ALA A 193 -35.13 13.86 -3.29
N PRO A 194 -36.01 13.31 -4.15
CA PRO A 194 -36.03 11.89 -4.44
C PRO A 194 -34.66 11.47 -5.01
N PRO A 195 -34.15 10.27 -4.63
CA PRO A 195 -32.85 9.79 -5.09
C PRO A 195 -32.83 9.76 -6.63
N PRO A 196 -31.72 10.13 -7.26
CA PRO A 196 -31.59 10.07 -8.70
C PRO A 196 -31.84 8.65 -9.18
N ARG A 197 -32.69 8.49 -10.19
CA ARG A 197 -32.97 7.19 -10.82
C ARG A 197 -31.65 6.57 -11.26
N LYS A 198 -31.41 5.32 -10.84
CA LYS A 198 -30.23 4.56 -11.28
C LYS A 198 -30.19 4.59 -12.82
N PRO A 199 -29.04 4.93 -13.43
CA PRO A 199 -28.90 4.85 -14.88
C PRO A 199 -29.20 3.40 -15.32
N SER A 200 -30.02 3.23 -16.33
CA SER A 200 -30.32 1.95 -16.94
C SER A 200 -29.00 1.29 -17.36
N ARG A 201 -28.86 0.02 -17.01
CA ARG A 201 -27.67 -0.80 -17.34
C ARG A 201 -27.43 -0.70 -18.84
N PRO A 202 -26.23 -0.29 -19.32
CA PRO A 202 -25.95 -0.26 -20.74
C PRO A 202 -26.16 -1.65 -21.33
N GLN A 203 -26.91 -1.74 -22.40
CA GLN A 203 -27.13 -2.99 -23.13
C GLN A 203 -25.78 -3.46 -23.66
N LYS A 204 -25.51 -4.76 -23.43
CA LYS A 204 -24.30 -5.41 -23.94
C LYS A 204 -24.28 -5.27 -25.46
N PRO A 205 -23.21 -4.75 -26.09
CA PRO A 205 -23.13 -4.69 -27.53
C PRO A 205 -23.27 -6.09 -28.13
N PRO A 206 -23.89 -6.23 -29.31
CA PRO A 206 -24.01 -7.51 -29.98
C PRO A 206 -22.62 -8.12 -30.21
N ASN A 207 -22.52 -9.43 -30.04
CA ASN A 207 -21.26 -10.14 -30.26
C ASN A 207 -20.74 -9.88 -31.67
N PRO A 208 -19.44 -9.59 -31.85
CA PRO A 208 -18.88 -9.47 -33.18
C PRO A 208 -19.03 -10.78 -33.94
N PRO A 209 -19.21 -10.74 -35.28
CA PRO A 209 -19.34 -11.95 -36.08
C PRO A 209 -18.12 -12.86 -35.89
N ARG A 210 -18.39 -14.16 -35.74
CA ARG A 210 -17.36 -15.20 -35.55
C ARG A 210 -16.37 -15.12 -36.71
N ARG A 211 -15.10 -14.80 -36.43
CA ARG A 211 -14.04 -14.90 -37.42
C ARG A 211 -13.93 -16.37 -37.81
N LYS A 212 -14.05 -16.66 -39.12
CA LYS A 212 -13.77 -17.98 -39.67
C LYS A 212 -12.38 -18.43 -39.24
N SER A 213 -12.24 -19.68 -38.84
CA SER A 213 -10.94 -20.20 -38.45
C SER A 213 -10.01 -20.24 -39.68
N PHE A 214 -8.71 -20.17 -39.47
CA PHE A 214 -7.70 -20.25 -40.51
C PHE A 214 -7.89 -21.52 -41.38
N PHE A 215 -8.43 -22.59 -40.85
CA PHE A 215 -8.73 -23.82 -41.57
C PHE A 215 -9.92 -23.71 -42.53
N GLU A 216 -10.95 -22.88 -42.24
CA GLU A 216 -12.07 -22.68 -43.16
C GLU A 216 -11.70 -21.76 -44.37
N TRP A 217 -10.60 -21.02 -44.25
CA TRP A 217 -10.10 -20.18 -45.35
C TRP A 217 -9.22 -20.97 -46.35
N LEU A 218 -8.69 -22.13 -45.93
CA LEU A 218 -7.77 -22.94 -46.76
C LEU A 218 -8.49 -24.01 -47.61
N PHE A 219 -9.75 -24.33 -47.34
CA PHE A 219 -10.49 -25.42 -47.98
C PHE A 219 -11.96 -25.06 -48.38
N GLY A 220 -12.28 -23.76 -48.42
CA GLY A 220 -13.55 -23.24 -48.89
C GLY A 220 -13.53 -22.59 -50.27
#